data_03e033b607a8d4f2778ce73f64f904db
#
_entry.id   03e033b607a8d4f2778ce73f64f904db
#
_cell.length_a   1.000
_cell.length_b   1.000
_cell.length_c   1.000
_cell.angle_alpha   90.00
_cell.angle_beta   90.00
_cell.angle_gamma   90.00
#
_symmetry.space_group_name_H-M   'P 1'
#
loop_
_entity.id
_entity.type
_entity.pdbx_description
1 polymer ?
#
loop_
_entity_poly.entity_id
_entity_poly.type
_entity_poly.pdbx_seq_one_letter_code
_entity_poly.pdbx_strand_id
1 'polypeptide(L)'
;AHQAIESLLEKALVPQWSKVGTIEHEQVTGLVQRAVKRWYTHPKLVTKLSESTPADIIHITDQEQAHLVPKNCAVPVIVTVHDLFHISPRKIIGGDVTVSVGDQNPGLFRRIDLKMLRNGLERADMIICISESTLMDVRRMFPGKRTALVRHQIDTEYWSPFSNPKPRELLGDFDSESKMLVVT
;
A
#
# COMPACT_ATOMS: atom_id res chain seq x y z
N ALA A 1 -0.95 -3.53 6.12
CA ALA A 1 -1.75 -4.52 5.38
C ALA A 1 -1.07 -5.90 5.38
N HIS A 2 0.20 -6.02 4.99
CA HIS A 2 0.93 -7.29 4.89
C HIS A 2 0.89 -8.11 6.19
N GLN A 3 1.34 -7.57 7.31
CA GLN A 3 1.36 -8.22 8.61
C GLN A 3 -0.03 -8.70 9.08
N ALA A 4 -1.08 -7.93 8.79
CA ALA A 4 -2.45 -8.32 9.14
C ALA A 4 -2.90 -9.54 8.35
N ILE A 5 -2.59 -9.62 7.05
CA ILE A 5 -2.90 -10.77 6.21
C ILE A 5 -2.12 -11.99 6.68
N GLU A 6 -0.82 -11.86 6.97
CA GLU A 6 -0.01 -12.94 7.50
C GLU A 6 -0.57 -13.48 8.82
N SER A 7 -0.91 -12.61 9.76
CA SER A 7 -1.51 -12.99 11.03
C SER A 7 -2.84 -13.73 10.86
N LEU A 8 -3.68 -13.33 9.90
CA LEU A 8 -4.94 -14.04 9.61
C LEU A 8 -4.70 -15.46 9.09
N LEU A 9 -3.70 -15.63 8.21
CA LEU A 9 -3.34 -16.93 7.66
C LEU A 9 -2.67 -17.83 8.70
N GLU A 10 -1.74 -17.29 9.50
CA GLU A 10 -1.05 -18.01 10.56
C GLU A 10 -2.01 -18.49 11.66
N LYS A 11 -3.00 -17.68 12.00
CA LYS A 11 -4.04 -18.02 12.97
C LYS A 11 -5.15 -18.92 12.40
N ALA A 12 -5.01 -19.36 11.15
CA ALA A 12 -6.01 -20.16 10.44
C ALA A 12 -7.44 -19.56 10.48
N LEU A 13 -7.55 -18.23 10.57
CA LEU A 13 -8.85 -17.54 10.58
C LEU A 13 -9.52 -17.57 9.20
N VAL A 14 -8.76 -17.96 8.17
CA VAL A 14 -9.24 -18.18 6.82
C VAL A 14 -8.82 -19.60 6.40
N PRO A 15 -9.50 -20.65 6.90
CA PRO A 15 -9.03 -22.04 6.81
C PRO A 15 -8.90 -22.59 5.39
N GLN A 16 -9.53 -21.93 4.41
CA GLN A 16 -9.45 -22.32 3.00
C GLN A 16 -8.24 -21.70 2.26
N TRP A 17 -7.46 -20.85 2.93
CA TRP A 17 -6.34 -20.13 2.34
C TRP A 17 -5.05 -20.53 3.01
N SER A 18 -4.01 -20.73 2.21
CA SER A 18 -2.65 -20.96 2.68
C SER A 18 -1.68 -20.01 1.99
N LYS A 19 -0.65 -19.61 2.71
CA LYS A 19 0.43 -18.80 2.15
C LYS A 19 1.42 -19.74 1.46
N VAL A 20 1.60 -19.55 0.15
CA VAL A 20 2.54 -20.34 -0.65
C VAL A 20 3.93 -19.71 -0.65
N GLY A 21 4.03 -18.39 -0.52
CA GLY A 21 5.30 -17.67 -0.45
C GLY A 21 5.12 -16.18 -0.23
N THR A 22 6.20 -15.52 0.15
CA THR A 22 6.30 -14.06 0.27
C THR A 22 7.51 -13.57 -0.49
N ILE A 23 7.36 -12.43 -1.17
CA ILE A 23 8.47 -11.73 -1.81
C ILE A 23 8.68 -10.44 -1.06
N GLU A 24 9.77 -10.36 -0.32
CA GLU A 24 10.12 -9.17 0.44
C GLU A 24 11.00 -8.22 -0.38
N HIS A 25 10.82 -6.94 -0.11
CA HIS A 25 11.62 -5.90 -0.73
C HIS A 25 12.86 -5.62 0.11
N GLU A 26 14.01 -6.21 -0.26
CA GLU A 26 15.28 -5.87 0.39
C GLU A 26 15.65 -4.41 0.15
N GLN A 27 16.06 -3.72 1.18
CA GLN A 27 16.56 -2.35 1.09
C GLN A 27 17.94 -2.31 0.44
N VAL A 28 18.12 -1.39 -0.50
CA VAL A 28 19.38 -1.16 -1.22
C VAL A 28 19.77 0.32 -1.08
N THR A 29 21.01 0.60 -0.79
CA THR A 29 21.49 1.95 -0.47
C THR A 29 21.82 2.83 -1.67
N GLY A 30 22.21 2.27 -2.82
CA GLY A 30 22.61 3.04 -4.01
C GLY A 30 21.46 3.41 -4.93
N LEU A 31 21.40 4.66 -5.44
CA LEU A 31 20.32 5.12 -6.36
C LEU A 31 20.21 4.27 -7.62
N VAL A 32 21.34 3.95 -8.28
CA VAL A 32 21.36 3.13 -9.49
C VAL A 32 20.93 1.70 -9.17
N GLN A 33 21.43 1.12 -8.08
CA GLN A 33 21.04 -0.21 -7.64
C GLN A 33 19.55 -0.28 -7.31
N ARG A 34 19.00 0.76 -6.66
CA ARG A 34 17.56 0.89 -6.38
C ARG A 34 16.74 0.92 -7.67
N ALA A 35 17.16 1.70 -8.66
CA ALA A 35 16.49 1.77 -9.96
C ALA A 35 16.51 0.42 -10.70
N VAL A 36 17.68 -0.22 -10.81
CA VAL A 36 17.82 -1.54 -11.44
C VAL A 36 16.99 -2.59 -10.71
N LYS A 37 17.05 -2.60 -9.37
CA LYS A 37 16.28 -3.56 -8.58
C LYS A 37 14.78 -3.34 -8.77
N ARG A 38 14.30 -2.11 -8.60
CA ARG A 38 12.88 -1.77 -8.68
C ARG A 38 12.30 -1.97 -10.08
N TRP A 39 13.01 -1.55 -11.12
CA TRP A 39 12.45 -1.53 -12.47
C TRP A 39 12.72 -2.80 -13.28
N TYR A 40 13.71 -3.60 -12.87
CA TYR A 40 14.14 -4.74 -13.67
C TYR A 40 14.19 -6.06 -12.89
N THR A 41 14.97 -6.14 -11.81
CA THR A 41 15.19 -7.42 -11.13
C THR A 41 13.96 -7.91 -10.36
N HIS A 42 13.29 -7.04 -9.61
CA HIS A 42 12.08 -7.41 -8.87
C HIS A 42 10.91 -7.80 -9.76
N PRO A 43 10.53 -7.02 -10.80
CA PRO A 43 9.48 -7.46 -11.73
C PRO A 43 9.77 -8.83 -12.36
N LYS A 44 11.02 -9.09 -12.73
CA LYS A 44 11.42 -10.41 -13.24
C LYS A 44 11.30 -11.53 -12.21
N LEU A 45 11.71 -11.25 -10.97
CA LEU A 45 11.59 -12.21 -9.88
C LEU A 45 10.12 -12.57 -9.63
N VAL A 46 9.23 -11.58 -9.56
CA VAL A 46 7.79 -11.81 -9.37
C VAL A 46 7.23 -12.62 -10.52
N THR A 47 7.56 -12.28 -11.77
CA THR A 47 7.12 -13.04 -12.94
C THR A 47 7.61 -14.49 -12.87
N LYS A 48 8.89 -14.71 -12.59
CA LYS A 48 9.46 -16.08 -12.47
C LYS A 48 8.76 -16.87 -11.37
N LEU A 49 8.52 -16.27 -10.20
CA LEU A 49 7.86 -16.94 -9.09
C LEU A 49 6.39 -17.22 -9.39
N SER A 50 5.69 -16.31 -10.09
CA SER A 50 4.30 -16.56 -10.51
C SER A 50 4.16 -17.72 -11.50
N GLU A 51 5.21 -18.03 -12.25
CA GLU A 51 5.24 -19.16 -13.18
C GLU A 51 5.65 -20.49 -12.51
N SER A 52 6.50 -20.42 -11.48
CA SER A 52 7.09 -21.60 -10.82
C SER A 52 6.39 -22.03 -9.54
N THR A 53 5.53 -21.18 -8.96
CA THR A 53 4.87 -21.44 -7.69
C THR A 53 3.39 -21.69 -7.93
N PRO A 54 2.82 -22.79 -7.46
CA PRO A 54 1.41 -23.11 -7.63
C PRO A 54 0.56 -22.23 -6.69
N ALA A 55 0.31 -21.00 -7.12
CA ALA A 55 -0.55 -20.04 -6.42
C ALA A 55 -1.84 -19.83 -7.20
N ASP A 56 -2.97 -19.69 -6.49
CA ASP A 56 -4.26 -19.37 -7.09
C ASP A 56 -4.46 -17.87 -7.27
N ILE A 57 -3.69 -17.06 -6.53
CA ILE A 57 -3.78 -15.60 -6.54
C ILE A 57 -2.46 -14.96 -6.11
N ILE A 58 -2.17 -13.79 -6.65
CA ILE A 58 -1.07 -12.93 -6.21
C ILE A 58 -1.68 -11.69 -5.59
N HIS A 59 -1.28 -11.35 -4.37
CA HIS A 59 -1.71 -10.14 -3.69
C HIS A 59 -0.55 -9.19 -3.44
N ILE A 60 -0.59 -8.03 -4.08
CA ILE A 60 0.33 -6.91 -3.85
C ILE A 60 -0.33 -5.98 -2.84
N THR A 61 0.25 -5.90 -1.65
CA THR A 61 -0.38 -5.27 -0.47
C THR A 61 -0.22 -3.75 -0.40
N ASP A 62 0.50 -3.16 -1.36
CA ASP A 62 0.76 -1.71 -1.41
C ASP A 62 0.83 -1.22 -2.86
N GLN A 63 0.16 -0.09 -3.15
CA GLN A 63 0.15 0.51 -4.49
C GLN A 63 1.55 0.93 -4.97
N GLU A 64 2.46 1.29 -4.06
CA GLU A 64 3.85 1.63 -4.43
C GLU A 64 4.60 0.44 -5.05
N GLN A 65 4.09 -0.76 -4.86
CA GLN A 65 4.61 -1.99 -5.47
C GLN A 65 3.81 -2.45 -6.71
N ALA A 66 2.82 -1.69 -7.16
CA ALA A 66 1.99 -2.07 -8.31
C ALA A 66 2.80 -2.27 -9.61
N HIS A 67 3.98 -1.65 -9.73
CA HIS A 67 4.90 -1.89 -10.86
C HIS A 67 5.34 -3.37 -10.96
N LEU A 68 5.19 -4.16 -9.90
CA LEU A 68 5.50 -5.59 -9.85
C LEU A 68 4.42 -6.47 -10.50
N VAL A 69 3.22 -5.96 -10.78
CA VAL A 69 2.18 -6.71 -11.48
C VAL A 69 2.74 -7.23 -12.81
N PRO A 70 2.84 -8.55 -13.02
CA PRO A 70 3.39 -9.12 -14.24
C PRO A 70 2.62 -8.67 -15.49
N LYS A 71 3.29 -8.60 -16.63
CA LYS A 71 2.62 -8.27 -17.90
C LYS A 71 1.71 -9.40 -18.38
N ASN A 72 2.17 -10.63 -18.18
CA ASN A 72 1.42 -11.84 -18.48
C ASN A 72 1.47 -12.69 -17.21
N CYS A 73 0.33 -12.89 -16.58
CA CYS A 73 0.21 -13.71 -15.38
C CYS A 73 -0.91 -14.73 -15.59
N ALA A 74 -0.63 -15.99 -15.29
CA ALA A 74 -1.62 -17.05 -15.42
C ALA A 74 -2.66 -17.01 -14.29
N VAL A 75 -2.34 -16.37 -13.18
CA VAL A 75 -3.20 -16.28 -11.99
C VAL A 75 -3.62 -14.82 -11.75
N PRO A 76 -4.81 -14.60 -11.18
CA PRO A 76 -5.30 -13.26 -10.87
C PRO A 76 -4.36 -12.49 -9.94
N VAL A 77 -4.17 -11.21 -10.22
CA VAL A 77 -3.37 -10.30 -9.39
C VAL A 77 -4.25 -9.25 -8.76
N ILE A 78 -4.23 -9.17 -7.44
CA ILE A 78 -4.90 -8.15 -6.64
C ILE A 78 -3.89 -7.14 -6.13
N VAL A 79 -4.26 -5.85 -6.14
CA VAL A 79 -3.47 -4.78 -5.54
C VAL A 79 -4.29 -4.04 -4.50
N THR A 80 -3.74 -3.89 -3.28
CA THR A 80 -4.32 -3.00 -2.28
C THR A 80 -3.80 -1.58 -2.49
N VAL A 81 -4.71 -0.63 -2.52
CA VAL A 81 -4.43 0.80 -2.68
C VAL A 81 -4.85 1.55 -1.43
N HIS A 82 -3.87 2.16 -0.78
CA HIS A 82 -4.07 3.00 0.40
C HIS A 82 -4.50 4.41 -0.01
N ASP A 83 -3.81 4.97 -0.98
CA ASP A 83 -4.14 6.25 -1.62
C ASP A 83 -3.55 6.31 -3.03
N LEU A 84 -3.87 7.39 -3.76
CA LEU A 84 -3.33 7.66 -5.09
C LEU A 84 -2.67 9.05 -5.18
N PHE A 85 -2.30 9.65 -4.05
CA PHE A 85 -1.76 11.01 -4.03
C PHE A 85 -0.48 11.17 -4.85
N HIS A 86 0.33 10.13 -4.93
CA HIS A 86 1.55 10.15 -5.75
C HIS A 86 1.25 10.19 -7.25
N ILE A 87 0.21 9.49 -7.69
CA ILE A 87 -0.19 9.46 -9.11
C ILE A 87 -1.12 10.63 -9.45
N SER A 88 -1.92 11.06 -8.49
CA SER A 88 -2.89 12.16 -8.62
C SER A 88 -2.73 13.15 -7.47
N PRO A 89 -1.65 13.95 -7.48
CA PRO A 89 -1.42 14.95 -6.44
C PRO A 89 -2.54 15.98 -6.43
N ARG A 90 -2.93 16.42 -5.23
CA ARG A 90 -4.01 17.36 -5.05
C ARG A 90 -3.75 18.35 -3.92
N LYS A 91 -4.49 19.43 -3.92
CA LYS A 91 -4.54 20.38 -2.80
C LYS A 91 -5.79 20.12 -1.98
N ILE A 92 -5.62 19.99 -0.70
CA ILE A 92 -6.73 19.90 0.27
C ILE A 92 -6.86 21.24 0.94
N ILE A 93 -8.08 21.81 0.87
CA ILE A 93 -8.39 23.12 1.45
C ILE A 93 -9.24 22.83 2.69
N GLY A 94 -8.78 23.30 3.85
CA GLY A 94 -9.50 23.23 5.12
C GLY A 94 -9.50 24.63 5.77
N GLY A 95 -10.64 25.33 5.71
CA GLY A 95 -10.68 26.74 6.11
C GLY A 95 -9.69 27.60 5.35
N ASP A 96 -8.82 28.32 6.06
CA ASP A 96 -7.80 29.19 5.45
C ASP A 96 -6.48 28.45 5.13
N VAL A 97 -6.42 27.13 5.40
CA VAL A 97 -5.22 26.33 5.18
C VAL A 97 -5.34 25.51 3.92
N THR A 98 -4.31 25.60 3.07
CA THR A 98 -4.17 24.75 1.88
C THR A 98 -2.97 23.85 2.03
N VAL A 99 -3.20 22.54 2.02
CA VAL A 99 -2.16 21.50 2.10
C VAL A 99 -2.01 20.81 0.75
N SER A 100 -0.80 20.81 0.22
CA SER A 100 -0.47 20.04 -0.99
C SER A 100 -0.14 18.59 -0.59
N VAL A 101 -0.83 17.62 -1.17
CA VAL A 101 -0.63 16.20 -0.91
C VAL A 101 -0.16 15.51 -2.18
N GLY A 102 0.86 14.67 -2.05
CA GLY A 102 1.47 13.95 -3.16
C GLY A 102 2.58 14.72 -3.87
N ASP A 103 3.15 14.09 -4.90
CA ASP A 103 4.29 14.61 -5.66
C ASP A 103 3.84 15.68 -6.65
N GLN A 104 3.87 16.96 -6.27
CA GLN A 104 3.42 18.08 -7.13
C GLN A 104 4.36 18.26 -8.34
N ASN A 105 5.67 18.08 -8.17
CA ASN A 105 6.68 18.27 -9.21
C ASN A 105 7.70 17.10 -9.19
N PRO A 106 7.30 15.90 -9.61
CA PRO A 106 8.20 14.75 -9.58
C PRO A 106 9.35 14.91 -10.58
N GLY A 107 10.57 14.59 -10.12
CA GLY A 107 11.75 14.49 -10.99
C GLY A 107 11.62 13.36 -12.00
N LEU A 108 12.53 13.32 -12.99
CA LEU A 108 12.45 12.39 -14.12
C LEU A 108 12.33 10.91 -13.68
N PHE A 109 13.16 10.47 -12.76
CA PHE A 109 13.10 9.08 -12.24
C PHE A 109 11.75 8.78 -11.59
N ARG A 110 11.22 9.73 -10.80
CA ARG A 110 9.92 9.56 -10.16
C ARG A 110 8.79 9.52 -11.19
N ARG A 111 8.86 10.30 -12.26
CA ARG A 111 7.87 10.23 -13.36
C ARG A 111 7.84 8.86 -14.04
N ILE A 112 9.02 8.27 -14.28
CA ILE A 112 9.12 6.92 -14.84
C ILE A 112 8.49 5.92 -13.87
N ASP A 113 8.84 6.00 -12.59
CA ASP A 113 8.32 5.16 -11.54
C ASP A 113 6.79 5.24 -11.42
N LEU A 114 6.24 6.46 -11.38
CA LEU A 114 4.79 6.69 -11.35
C LEU A 114 4.06 6.13 -12.59
N LYS A 115 4.68 6.24 -13.76
CA LYS A 115 4.16 5.62 -14.98
C LYS A 115 4.12 4.09 -14.88
N MET A 116 5.19 3.48 -14.36
CA MET A 116 5.26 2.02 -14.16
C MET A 116 4.22 1.55 -13.12
N LEU A 117 4.04 2.31 -12.07
CA LEU A 117 3.06 2.08 -11.02
C LEU A 117 1.62 2.13 -11.58
N ARG A 118 1.31 3.18 -12.32
CA ARG A 118 0.00 3.32 -13.01
C ARG A 118 -0.27 2.15 -13.95
N ASN A 119 0.70 1.80 -14.80
CA ASN A 119 0.59 0.66 -15.72
C ASN A 119 0.41 -0.66 -14.96
N GLY A 120 0.98 -0.79 -13.78
CA GLY A 120 0.78 -1.93 -12.90
C GLY A 120 -0.66 -2.03 -12.39
N LEU A 121 -1.21 -0.91 -11.90
CA LEU A 121 -2.61 -0.84 -11.48
C LEU A 121 -3.58 -1.13 -12.64
N GLU A 122 -3.25 -0.66 -13.85
CA GLU A 122 -4.02 -0.98 -15.05
C GLU A 122 -4.00 -2.47 -15.41
N ARG A 123 -2.92 -3.20 -15.09
CA ARG A 123 -2.82 -4.65 -15.32
C ARG A 123 -3.45 -5.49 -14.23
N ALA A 124 -3.58 -4.98 -13.00
CA ALA A 124 -4.19 -5.72 -11.91
C ALA A 124 -5.61 -6.19 -12.28
N ASP A 125 -5.98 -7.41 -11.89
CA ASP A 125 -7.31 -7.95 -12.13
C ASP A 125 -8.35 -7.32 -11.21
N MET A 126 -7.92 -6.96 -10.00
CA MET A 126 -8.76 -6.32 -9.00
C MET A 126 -7.96 -5.34 -8.14
N ILE A 127 -8.59 -4.24 -7.75
CA ILE A 127 -8.03 -3.26 -6.82
C ILE A 127 -8.88 -3.25 -5.54
N ILE A 128 -8.21 -3.47 -4.40
CA ILE A 128 -8.81 -3.30 -3.08
C ILE A 128 -8.49 -1.88 -2.61
N CYS A 129 -9.52 -1.13 -2.23
CA CYS A 129 -9.42 0.22 -1.70
C CYS A 129 -9.73 0.21 -0.21
N ILE A 130 -8.94 0.91 0.61
CA ILE A 130 -9.14 0.93 2.06
C ILE A 130 -10.15 1.97 2.53
N SER A 131 -10.53 2.89 1.68
CA SER A 131 -11.50 3.96 1.96
C SER A 131 -12.38 4.27 0.77
N GLU A 132 -13.53 4.88 1.01
CA GLU A 132 -14.42 5.34 -0.06
C GLU A 132 -13.78 6.42 -0.92
N SER A 133 -13.00 7.32 -0.33
CA SER A 133 -12.26 8.34 -1.06
C SER A 133 -11.28 7.70 -2.06
N THR A 134 -10.53 6.69 -1.61
CA THR A 134 -9.61 5.93 -2.47
C THR A 134 -10.37 5.18 -3.56
N LEU A 135 -11.51 4.58 -3.22
CA LEU A 135 -12.37 3.88 -4.20
C LEU A 135 -12.87 4.82 -5.30
N MET A 136 -13.30 6.02 -4.93
CA MET A 136 -13.72 7.03 -5.90
C MET A 136 -12.58 7.47 -6.82
N ASP A 137 -11.39 7.68 -6.25
CA ASP A 137 -10.20 8.04 -7.03
C ASP A 137 -9.80 6.91 -8.00
N VAL A 138 -9.80 5.66 -7.53
CA VAL A 138 -9.51 4.49 -8.39
C VAL A 138 -10.52 4.38 -9.53
N ARG A 139 -11.81 4.49 -9.26
CA ARG A 139 -12.86 4.41 -10.29
C ARG A 139 -12.75 5.52 -11.32
N ARG A 140 -12.36 6.73 -10.89
CA ARG A 140 -12.13 7.86 -11.78
C ARG A 140 -10.91 7.65 -12.67
N MET A 141 -9.82 7.12 -12.12
CA MET A 141 -8.55 6.98 -12.84
C MET A 141 -8.47 5.71 -13.67
N PHE A 142 -9.18 4.66 -13.26
CA PHE A 142 -9.17 3.33 -13.87
C PHE A 142 -10.62 2.85 -14.13
N PRO A 143 -11.34 3.52 -15.03
CA PRO A 143 -12.75 3.17 -15.31
C PRO A 143 -12.84 1.73 -15.83
N GLY A 144 -13.83 0.99 -15.33
CA GLY A 144 -14.05 -0.42 -15.69
C GLY A 144 -13.19 -1.43 -14.90
N LYS A 145 -12.28 -0.98 -14.04
CA LYS A 145 -11.49 -1.86 -13.18
C LYS A 145 -12.38 -2.48 -12.08
N ARG A 146 -12.23 -3.78 -11.84
CA ARG A 146 -12.88 -4.43 -10.69
C ARG A 146 -12.31 -3.87 -9.39
N THR A 147 -13.17 -3.41 -8.50
CA THR A 147 -12.79 -2.77 -7.25
C THR A 147 -13.57 -3.35 -6.08
N ALA A 148 -12.96 -3.43 -4.92
CA ALA A 148 -13.61 -3.71 -3.65
C ALA A 148 -13.20 -2.67 -2.59
N LEU A 149 -14.13 -2.36 -1.70
CA LEU A 149 -13.86 -1.55 -0.52
C LEU A 149 -13.65 -2.48 0.67
N VAL A 150 -12.45 -2.47 1.22
CA VAL A 150 -12.10 -3.22 2.45
C VAL A 150 -11.45 -2.24 3.41
N ARG A 151 -12.23 -1.75 4.37
CA ARG A 151 -11.72 -0.79 5.37
C ARG A 151 -10.77 -1.48 6.34
N HIS A 152 -9.73 -0.77 6.77
CA HIS A 152 -8.89 -1.24 7.86
C HIS A 152 -9.72 -1.39 9.13
N GLN A 153 -9.59 -2.54 9.76
CA GLN A 153 -10.10 -2.74 11.09
C GLN A 153 -9.08 -2.20 12.10
N ILE A 154 -9.56 -1.51 13.11
CA ILE A 154 -8.76 -1.02 14.22
C ILE A 154 -9.14 -1.90 15.41
N ASP A 155 -8.15 -2.50 16.04
CA ASP A 155 -8.33 -3.18 17.32
C ASP A 155 -8.61 -2.13 18.41
N THR A 156 -9.90 -1.92 18.64
CA THR A 156 -10.37 -0.90 19.61
C THR A 156 -10.04 -1.27 21.05
N GLU A 157 -9.86 -2.55 21.37
CA GLU A 157 -9.44 -2.98 22.70
C GLU A 157 -7.97 -2.63 22.93
N TYR A 158 -7.10 -2.92 21.96
CA TYR A 158 -5.68 -2.60 22.03
C TYR A 158 -5.45 -1.07 22.11
N TRP A 159 -6.19 -0.29 21.32
CA TRP A 159 -6.07 1.17 21.27
C TRP A 159 -6.96 1.90 22.27
N SER A 160 -7.68 1.17 23.12
CA SER A 160 -8.48 1.79 24.18
C SER A 160 -7.58 2.47 25.21
N PRO A 161 -7.87 3.72 25.63
CA PRO A 161 -7.13 4.40 26.68
C PRO A 161 -7.20 3.66 28.03
N PHE A 162 -8.16 2.74 28.20
CA PHE A 162 -8.30 1.91 29.41
C PHE A 162 -7.43 0.65 29.39
N SER A 163 -7.09 0.13 28.22
CA SER A 163 -6.25 -1.07 28.09
C SER A 163 -4.75 -0.75 28.04
N ASN A 164 -4.37 0.49 27.75
CA ASN A 164 -2.98 0.92 27.74
C ASN A 164 -2.81 2.30 28.38
N PRO A 165 -2.85 2.37 29.73
CA PRO A 165 -2.84 3.64 30.49
C PRO A 165 -1.49 4.37 30.47
N LYS A 166 -0.47 3.89 29.77
CA LYS A 166 0.90 4.40 29.79
C LYS A 166 1.32 5.51 28.79
N PRO A 167 0.46 6.11 27.94
CA PRO A 167 0.91 7.21 27.10
C PRO A 167 1.43 8.42 27.86
N ARG A 168 0.89 8.71 29.05
CA ARG A 168 1.29 9.88 29.85
C ARG A 168 2.66 9.73 30.52
N GLU A 169 3.01 8.53 30.99
CA GLU A 169 4.33 8.27 31.58
C GLU A 169 5.46 8.40 30.54
N LEU A 170 5.16 8.10 29.27
CA LEU A 170 6.13 8.25 28.17
C LEU A 170 6.35 9.69 27.72
N LEU A 171 5.44 10.60 28.07
CA LEU A 171 5.51 12.00 27.67
C LEU A 171 6.27 12.87 28.67
N GLY A 172 6.63 12.33 29.85
CA GLY A 172 7.36 13.07 30.90
C GLY A 172 6.62 14.35 31.28
N ASP A 173 7.35 15.47 31.34
CA ASP A 173 6.83 16.79 31.73
C ASP A 173 6.07 17.51 30.60
N PHE A 174 5.53 16.78 29.62
CA PHE A 174 4.76 17.38 28.54
C PHE A 174 3.42 17.94 29.08
N ASP A 175 3.29 19.27 29.03
CA ASP A 175 2.05 19.97 29.37
C ASP A 175 0.98 19.74 28.28
N SER A 176 0.06 18.83 28.53
CA SER A 176 -1.02 18.46 27.60
C SER A 176 -2.17 19.46 27.54
N GLU A 177 -2.22 20.44 28.45
CA GLU A 177 -3.33 21.38 28.49
C GLU A 177 -3.23 22.48 27.44
N SER A 178 -2.00 22.85 27.05
CA SER A 178 -1.75 23.96 26.12
C SER A 178 -1.06 23.57 24.82
N LYS A 179 -0.76 22.30 24.60
CA LYS A 179 0.03 21.83 23.42
C LYS A 179 -0.62 20.62 22.75
N MET A 180 -0.56 20.61 21.43
CA MET A 180 -0.95 19.46 20.64
C MET A 180 0.29 18.59 20.38
N LEU A 181 0.23 17.31 20.77
CA LEU A 181 1.19 16.31 20.38
C LEU A 181 0.73 15.67 19.06
N VAL A 182 1.50 15.83 18.00
CA VAL A 182 1.29 15.13 16.73
C VAL A 182 2.33 14.04 16.64
N VAL A 183 1.86 12.79 16.55
CA VAL A 183 2.71 11.61 16.31
C VAL A 183 2.55 11.22 14.85
N THR A 184 3.65 11.11 14.13
CA THR A 184 3.71 10.71 12.71
C THR A 184 4.35 9.34 12.57
#